data_fe5927333208ecfb52b39906ac0dd8b3
#
_entry.id   fe5927333208ecfb52b39906ac0dd8b3
#
_cell.length_a   1.000
_cell.length_b   1.000
_cell.length_c   1.000
_cell.angle_alpha   90.00
_cell.angle_beta   90.00
_cell.angle_gamma   90.00
#
_symmetry.space_group_name_H-M   'P 1'
#
loop_
_entity.id
_entity.type
_entity.pdbx_description
1 polymer ?
#
loop_
_entity_poly.entity_id
_entity_poly.type
_entity_poly.pdbx_seq_one_letter_code
_entity_poly.pdbx_strand_id
1 'polypeptide(L)'
;MTSFLIALHLASLIGLAIYGLLGFLTLALYRRHRRDFIPVPPSPPDLPLVTIQLPVYNEREVIGRLIAAVAAIDYPPERLEIQILDDSTDDTTAAAAALVTAYQAQGVRITHLHRGNRREYKAGALQDALPAATGE
;
A
#
# COMPACT_ATOMS: atom_id res chain seq x y z
N MET A 1 -40.13 21.83 -24.58
CA MET A 1 -39.86 20.91 -23.45
C MET A 1 -39.51 19.50 -23.95
N THR A 2 -40.30 18.93 -24.85
CA THR A 2 -40.09 17.55 -25.39
C THR A 2 -38.74 17.39 -26.12
N SER A 3 -38.37 18.36 -26.98
CA SER A 3 -37.10 18.31 -27.72
C SER A 3 -35.87 18.34 -26.82
N PHE A 4 -35.92 19.08 -25.72
CA PHE A 4 -34.83 19.13 -24.72
C PHE A 4 -34.68 17.79 -24.00
N LEU A 5 -35.77 17.14 -23.61
CA LEU A 5 -35.72 15.82 -22.96
C LEU A 5 -35.18 14.76 -23.91
N ILE A 6 -35.55 14.81 -25.20
CA ILE A 6 -35.03 13.88 -26.20
C ILE A 6 -33.51 14.08 -26.37
N ALA A 7 -33.05 15.34 -26.49
CA ALA A 7 -31.62 15.64 -26.61
C ALA A 7 -30.83 15.17 -25.40
N LEU A 8 -31.33 15.41 -24.20
CA LEU A 8 -30.71 14.92 -22.95
C LEU A 8 -30.64 13.41 -22.89
N HIS A 9 -31.72 12.72 -23.30
CA HIS A 9 -31.77 11.27 -23.36
C HIS A 9 -30.75 10.70 -24.34
N LEU A 10 -30.68 11.27 -25.54
CA LEU A 10 -29.69 10.87 -26.56
C LEU A 10 -28.25 11.10 -26.07
N ALA A 11 -27.97 12.23 -25.44
CA ALA A 11 -26.66 12.51 -24.88
C ALA A 11 -26.26 11.49 -23.79
N SER A 12 -27.20 11.09 -22.94
CA SER A 12 -26.99 10.07 -21.91
C SER A 12 -26.72 8.69 -22.54
N LEU A 13 -27.44 8.31 -23.59
CA LEU A 13 -27.20 7.07 -24.31
C LEU A 13 -25.82 7.04 -25.00
N ILE A 14 -25.40 8.13 -25.60
CA ILE A 14 -24.07 8.27 -26.20
C ILE A 14 -22.99 8.14 -25.14
N GLY A 15 -23.14 8.84 -24.00
CA GLY A 15 -22.20 8.73 -22.88
C GLY A 15 -22.07 7.31 -22.37
N LEU A 16 -23.19 6.62 -22.19
CA LEU A 16 -23.22 5.21 -21.76
C LEU A 16 -22.57 4.28 -22.79
N ALA A 17 -22.81 4.52 -24.07
CA ALA A 17 -22.20 3.73 -25.15
C ALA A 17 -20.66 3.91 -25.18
N ILE A 18 -20.17 5.16 -25.03
CA ILE A 18 -18.72 5.45 -24.93
C ILE A 18 -18.12 4.75 -23.71
N TYR A 19 -18.75 4.82 -22.55
CA TYR A 19 -18.28 4.16 -21.34
C TYR A 19 -18.22 2.64 -21.51
N GLY A 20 -19.25 2.03 -22.10
CA GLY A 20 -19.28 0.59 -22.39
C GLY A 20 -18.18 0.18 -23.37
N LEU A 21 -17.93 0.99 -24.42
CA LEU A 21 -16.87 0.74 -25.39
C LEU A 21 -15.48 0.80 -24.74
N LEU A 22 -15.24 1.80 -23.87
CA LEU A 22 -13.98 1.90 -23.13
C LEU A 22 -13.78 0.69 -22.20
N GLY A 23 -14.81 0.23 -21.52
CA GLY A 23 -14.76 -0.97 -20.69
C GLY A 23 -14.43 -2.22 -21.50
N PHE A 24 -15.05 -2.38 -22.66
CA PHE A 24 -14.78 -3.48 -23.58
C PHE A 24 -13.34 -3.44 -24.13
N LEU A 25 -12.88 -2.26 -24.51
CA LEU A 25 -11.50 -2.05 -24.97
C LEU A 25 -10.49 -2.41 -23.88
N THR A 26 -10.71 -1.94 -22.66
CA THR A 26 -9.86 -2.27 -21.50
C THR A 26 -9.80 -3.77 -21.26
N LEU A 27 -10.95 -4.46 -21.31
CA LEU A 27 -11.01 -5.91 -21.16
C LEU A 27 -10.28 -6.64 -22.29
N ALA A 28 -10.42 -6.17 -23.53
CA ALA A 28 -9.73 -6.74 -24.69
C ALA A 28 -8.22 -6.59 -24.57
N LEU A 29 -7.74 -5.39 -24.19
CA LEU A 29 -6.32 -5.12 -23.95
C LEU A 29 -5.79 -5.96 -22.78
N TYR A 30 -6.50 -6.05 -21.67
CA TYR A 30 -6.15 -6.93 -20.56
C TYR A 30 -6.02 -8.39 -21.00
N ARG A 31 -6.99 -8.92 -21.75
CA ARG A 31 -6.93 -10.30 -22.22
C ARG A 31 -5.79 -10.55 -23.18
N ARG A 32 -5.45 -9.57 -24.01
CA ARG A 32 -4.32 -9.63 -24.94
C ARG A 32 -2.99 -9.67 -24.20
N HIS A 33 -2.80 -8.84 -23.16
CA HIS A 33 -1.52 -8.65 -22.47
C HIS A 33 -1.39 -9.43 -21.14
N ARG A 34 -2.46 -10.06 -20.65
CA ARG A 34 -2.43 -10.79 -19.36
C ARG A 34 -1.43 -11.95 -19.28
N ARG A 35 -0.88 -12.36 -20.41
CA ARG A 35 0.10 -13.44 -20.53
C ARG A 35 1.48 -12.94 -20.88
N ASP A 36 1.64 -11.64 -21.01
CA ASP A 36 2.95 -11.04 -21.21
C ASP A 36 3.73 -11.22 -19.90
N PHE A 37 4.42 -12.35 -19.81
CA PHE A 37 5.27 -12.66 -18.68
C PHE A 37 6.52 -11.80 -18.82
N ILE A 38 6.67 -10.83 -17.93
CA ILE A 38 7.94 -10.12 -17.81
C ILE A 38 8.88 -11.09 -17.08
N PRO A 39 9.95 -11.59 -17.73
CA PRO A 39 10.88 -12.47 -17.07
C PRO A 39 11.46 -11.72 -15.87
N VAL A 40 11.35 -12.35 -14.69
CA VAL A 40 11.97 -11.83 -13.47
C VAL A 40 13.48 -11.84 -13.72
N PRO A 41 14.17 -10.69 -13.67
CA PRO A 41 15.61 -10.66 -13.81
C PRO A 41 16.25 -11.52 -12.71
N PRO A 42 17.41 -12.12 -12.95
CA PRO A 42 18.13 -12.83 -11.91
C PRO A 42 18.38 -11.90 -10.72
N SER A 43 18.21 -12.42 -9.52
CA SER A 43 18.52 -11.65 -8.31
C SER A 43 19.94 -11.11 -8.37
N PRO A 44 20.18 -9.85 -8.03
CA PRO A 44 21.54 -9.32 -7.97
C PRO A 44 22.36 -10.13 -6.95
N PRO A 45 23.67 -10.28 -7.19
CA PRO A 45 24.54 -11.03 -6.27
C PRO A 45 24.62 -10.39 -4.88
N ASP A 46 24.37 -9.10 -4.80
CA ASP A 46 24.32 -8.33 -3.56
C ASP A 46 22.94 -7.65 -3.45
N LEU A 47 22.15 -8.08 -2.46
CA LEU A 47 20.81 -7.54 -2.24
C LEU A 47 20.91 -6.18 -1.54
N PRO A 48 20.16 -5.14 -1.98
CA PRO A 48 20.19 -3.83 -1.35
C PRO A 48 19.61 -3.85 0.08
N LEU A 49 19.88 -2.82 0.85
CA LEU A 49 19.13 -2.55 2.08
C LEU A 49 17.72 -2.05 1.72
N VAL A 50 16.71 -2.67 2.30
CA VAL A 50 15.31 -2.33 2.01
C VAL A 50 14.62 -1.89 3.30
N THR A 51 13.95 -0.74 3.26
CA THR A 51 13.04 -0.29 4.31
C THR A 51 11.59 -0.39 3.83
N ILE A 52 10.78 -1.17 4.54
CA ILE A 52 9.33 -1.26 4.30
C ILE A 52 8.62 -0.33 5.27
N GLN A 53 7.94 0.69 4.75
CA GLN A 53 7.16 1.64 5.53
C GLN A 53 5.68 1.27 5.49
N LEU A 54 5.07 1.06 6.65
CA LEU A 54 3.68 0.65 6.84
C LEU A 54 2.87 1.76 7.53
N PRO A 55 2.27 2.68 6.77
CA PRO A 55 1.41 3.71 7.35
C PRO A 55 0.08 3.11 7.82
N VAL A 56 -0.25 3.32 9.09
CA VAL A 56 -1.40 2.75 9.80
C VAL A 56 -2.23 3.85 10.44
N TYR A 57 -3.57 3.71 10.40
CA TYR A 57 -4.50 4.60 11.07
C TYR A 57 -5.77 3.86 11.50
N ASN A 58 -5.95 3.66 12.81
CA ASN A 58 -7.13 3.03 13.41
C ASN A 58 -7.48 1.66 12.78
N GLU A 59 -6.46 0.80 12.64
CA GLU A 59 -6.58 -0.51 12.00
C GLU A 59 -6.32 -1.66 13.00
N ARG A 60 -6.90 -1.57 14.20
CA ARG A 60 -6.70 -2.50 15.32
C ARG A 60 -6.85 -3.98 14.93
N GLU A 61 -7.86 -4.30 14.12
CA GLU A 61 -8.16 -5.68 13.72
C GLU A 61 -7.24 -6.22 12.60
N VAL A 62 -6.52 -5.33 11.92
CA VAL A 62 -5.70 -5.68 10.76
C VAL A 62 -4.21 -5.66 11.07
N ILE A 63 -3.77 -4.80 12.00
CA ILE A 63 -2.34 -4.54 12.28
C ILE A 63 -1.53 -5.82 12.55
N GLY A 64 -2.09 -6.79 13.27
CA GLY A 64 -1.41 -8.04 13.57
C GLY A 64 -1.12 -8.87 12.32
N ARG A 65 -2.08 -8.98 11.41
CA ARG A 65 -1.91 -9.70 10.14
C ARG A 65 -0.95 -8.98 9.21
N LEU A 66 -0.98 -7.64 9.20
CA LEU A 66 -0.11 -6.81 8.39
C LEU A 66 1.36 -7.03 8.82
N ILE A 67 1.66 -6.87 10.11
CA ILE A 67 3.02 -7.06 10.64
C ILE A 67 3.50 -8.49 10.41
N ALA A 68 2.65 -9.50 10.67
CA ALA A 68 3.01 -10.90 10.44
C ALA A 68 3.34 -11.18 8.98
N ALA A 69 2.56 -10.63 8.03
CA ALA A 69 2.79 -10.83 6.61
C ALA A 69 4.09 -10.20 6.13
N VAL A 70 4.41 -9.00 6.63
CA VAL A 70 5.65 -8.30 6.24
C VAL A 70 6.87 -8.93 6.91
N ALA A 71 6.76 -9.35 8.16
CA ALA A 71 7.84 -10.05 8.87
C ALA A 71 8.16 -11.44 8.26
N ALA A 72 7.22 -12.02 7.52
CA ALA A 72 7.38 -13.30 6.83
C ALA A 72 7.96 -13.17 5.40
N ILE A 73 8.33 -11.98 4.96
CA ILE A 73 8.96 -11.77 3.65
C ILE A 73 10.31 -12.47 3.62
N ASP A 74 10.53 -13.27 2.57
CA ASP A 74 11.80 -13.98 2.32
C ASP A 74 12.86 -12.99 1.81
N TYR A 75 13.56 -12.36 2.77
CA TYR A 75 14.64 -11.42 2.53
C TYR A 75 15.66 -11.52 3.67
N PRO A 76 16.97 -11.30 3.43
CA PRO A 76 17.98 -11.34 4.49
C PRO A 76 17.61 -10.40 5.66
N PRO A 77 17.47 -10.92 6.89
CA PRO A 77 17.00 -10.14 8.03
C PRO A 77 17.86 -8.90 8.34
N GLU A 78 19.16 -9.00 8.07
CA GLU A 78 20.11 -7.89 8.25
C GLU A 78 19.95 -6.78 7.20
N ARG A 79 19.25 -7.06 6.09
CA ARG A 79 19.04 -6.13 4.99
C ARG A 79 17.58 -5.66 4.86
N LEU A 80 16.70 -6.11 5.75
CA LEU A 80 15.30 -5.71 5.80
C LEU A 80 15.01 -4.92 7.06
N GLU A 81 14.49 -3.72 6.91
CA GLU A 81 13.96 -2.89 7.98
C GLU A 81 12.46 -2.67 7.78
N ILE A 82 11.69 -2.72 8.86
CA ILE A 82 10.25 -2.48 8.85
C ILE A 82 9.96 -1.27 9.75
N GLN A 83 9.25 -0.27 9.24
CA GLN A 83 8.81 0.90 9.99
C GLN A 83 7.28 0.94 10.03
N ILE A 84 6.69 0.86 11.21
CA ILE A 84 5.26 1.07 11.42
C ILE A 84 5.05 2.56 11.67
N LEU A 85 4.39 3.23 10.72
CA LEU A 85 4.11 4.67 10.77
C LEU A 85 2.69 4.88 11.28
N ASP A 86 2.56 5.10 12.57
CA ASP A 86 1.27 5.06 13.27
C ASP A 86 0.72 6.46 13.53
N ASP A 87 -0.38 6.78 12.87
CA ASP A 87 -1.17 8.00 13.08
C ASP A 87 -2.45 7.73 13.88
N SER A 88 -2.58 6.55 14.50
CA SER A 88 -3.81 6.11 15.17
C SER A 88 -4.12 6.91 16.43
N THR A 89 -5.40 6.97 16.73
CA THR A 89 -5.97 7.64 17.92
C THR A 89 -6.76 6.68 18.82
N ASP A 90 -6.76 5.39 18.45
CA ASP A 90 -7.43 4.30 19.16
C ASP A 90 -6.43 3.27 19.72
N ASP A 91 -6.92 2.11 20.13
CA ASP A 91 -6.12 1.00 20.68
C ASP A 91 -5.13 0.38 19.68
N THR A 92 -5.15 0.80 18.40
CA THR A 92 -4.19 0.35 17.37
C THR A 92 -2.76 0.65 17.80
N THR A 93 -2.51 1.84 18.38
CA THR A 93 -1.19 2.26 18.85
C THR A 93 -0.61 1.30 19.90
N ALA A 94 -1.41 0.95 20.91
CA ALA A 94 -0.97 0.01 21.94
C ALA A 94 -0.71 -1.39 21.37
N ALA A 95 -1.59 -1.85 20.47
CA ALA A 95 -1.44 -3.14 19.81
C ALA A 95 -0.19 -3.18 18.91
N ALA A 96 0.06 -2.13 18.14
CA ALA A 96 1.25 -2.00 17.28
C ALA A 96 2.53 -2.05 18.13
N ALA A 97 2.60 -1.27 19.21
CA ALA A 97 3.75 -1.23 20.11
C ALA A 97 4.06 -2.61 20.73
N ALA A 98 3.03 -3.32 21.20
CA ALA A 98 3.20 -4.66 21.76
C ALA A 98 3.71 -5.67 20.72
N LEU A 99 3.17 -5.63 19.51
CA LEU A 99 3.60 -6.50 18.40
C LEU A 99 5.03 -6.18 17.98
N VAL A 100 5.39 -4.91 17.84
CA VAL A 100 6.76 -4.50 17.49
C VAL A 100 7.75 -5.03 18.52
N THR A 101 7.46 -4.88 19.81
CA THR A 101 8.31 -5.43 20.89
C THR A 101 8.48 -6.95 20.77
N ALA A 102 7.40 -7.67 20.47
CA ALA A 102 7.44 -9.13 20.32
C ALA A 102 8.28 -9.57 19.11
N TYR A 103 8.20 -8.87 17.97
CA TYR A 103 8.99 -9.17 16.78
C TYR A 103 10.46 -8.76 16.93
N GLN A 104 10.75 -7.65 17.63
CA GLN A 104 12.12 -7.26 17.99
C GLN A 104 12.79 -8.34 18.83
N ALA A 105 12.08 -8.93 19.79
CA ALA A 105 12.59 -10.04 20.61
C ALA A 105 12.93 -11.30 19.78
N GLN A 106 12.34 -11.45 18.58
CA GLN A 106 12.63 -12.51 17.62
C GLN A 106 13.75 -12.14 16.62
N GLY A 107 14.36 -10.96 16.79
CA GLY A 107 15.46 -10.49 15.93
C GLY A 107 15.02 -9.75 14.66
N VAL A 108 13.71 -9.46 14.51
CA VAL A 108 13.21 -8.67 13.36
C VAL A 108 13.58 -7.20 13.56
N ARG A 109 14.16 -6.57 12.52
CA ARG A 109 14.45 -5.13 12.51
C ARG A 109 13.19 -4.34 12.21
N ILE A 110 12.39 -4.07 13.24
CA ILE A 110 11.11 -3.38 13.15
C ILE A 110 11.07 -2.23 14.16
N THR A 111 10.53 -1.09 13.74
CA THR A 111 10.36 0.10 14.59
C THR A 111 8.93 0.62 14.55
N HIS A 112 8.48 1.22 15.65
CA HIS A 112 7.18 1.87 15.76
C HIS A 112 7.37 3.38 15.87
N LEU A 113 6.90 4.11 14.88
CA LEU A 113 6.98 5.57 14.80
C LEU A 113 5.56 6.13 14.92
N HIS A 114 5.19 6.52 16.14
CA HIS A 114 3.87 7.14 16.39
C HIS A 114 3.95 8.65 16.28
N ARG A 115 2.99 9.25 15.55
CA ARG A 115 2.84 10.70 15.42
C ARG A 115 1.57 11.16 16.13
N GLY A 116 1.69 12.19 16.97
CA GLY A 116 0.55 12.84 17.62
C GLY A 116 -0.26 13.77 16.69
N ASN A 117 0.14 13.91 15.44
CA ASN A 117 -0.54 14.70 14.43
C ASN A 117 -0.68 13.89 13.12
N ARG A 118 -1.77 14.11 12.41
CA ARG A 118 -2.04 13.46 11.14
C ARG A 118 -1.85 14.42 9.95
N ARG A 119 -0.86 15.30 10.07
CA ARG A 119 -0.56 16.27 9.02
C ARG A 119 -0.20 15.55 7.71
N GLU A 120 -0.81 15.99 6.61
CA GLU A 120 -0.61 15.41 5.26
C GLU A 120 -0.93 13.90 5.17
N TYR A 121 -1.66 13.37 6.15
CA TYR A 121 -2.11 11.98 6.17
C TYR A 121 -0.96 10.99 5.91
N LYS A 122 -1.22 9.99 5.06
CA LYS A 122 -0.27 8.95 4.68
C LYS A 122 1.02 9.52 4.04
N ALA A 123 0.92 10.55 3.21
CA ALA A 123 2.08 11.16 2.57
C ALA A 123 3.03 11.81 3.59
N GLY A 124 2.46 12.54 4.57
CA GLY A 124 3.24 13.12 5.65
C GLY A 124 3.89 12.06 6.55
N ALA A 125 3.20 10.94 6.85
CA ALA A 125 3.80 9.85 7.61
C ALA A 125 5.02 9.26 6.92
N LEU A 126 4.91 9.00 5.62
CA LEU A 126 6.03 8.50 4.81
C LEU A 126 7.19 9.49 4.78
N GLN A 127 6.91 10.78 4.55
CA GLN A 127 7.93 11.81 4.47
C GLN A 127 8.68 12.01 5.79
N ASP A 128 7.95 12.05 6.92
CA ASP A 128 8.53 12.23 8.26
C ASP A 128 9.42 11.06 8.68
N ALA A 129 9.13 9.86 8.17
CA ALA A 129 9.90 8.65 8.49
C ALA A 129 11.11 8.41 7.58
N LEU A 130 11.18 9.06 6.40
CA LEU A 130 12.31 8.89 5.46
C LEU A 130 13.69 9.13 6.09
N PRO A 131 13.91 10.17 6.95
CA PRO A 131 15.23 10.39 7.54
C PRO A 131 15.71 9.26 8.46
N ALA A 132 14.79 8.43 8.97
CA ALA A 132 15.08 7.28 9.82
C ALA A 132 15.19 5.97 9.03
N ALA A 133 14.87 5.98 7.73
CA ALA A 133 14.97 4.79 6.88
C ALA A 133 16.44 4.52 6.53
N THR A 134 16.84 3.23 6.60
CA THR A 134 18.20 2.77 6.25
C THR A 134 18.29 2.16 4.86
N GLY A 135 17.15 1.94 4.18
CA GLY A 135 17.08 1.44 2.81
C GLY A 135 17.64 2.41 1.78
N GLU A 136 18.12 1.87 0.66
CA GLU A 136 18.68 2.61 -0.47
C GLU A 136 17.60 3.04 -1.46
#